data_963dd135f7e8d9fcff52d5259b2d0036
#
_entry.id   963dd135f7e8d9fcff52d5259b2d0036
#
_cell.length_a   1.000
_cell.length_b   1.000
_cell.length_c   1.000
_cell.angle_alpha   90.00
_cell.angle_beta   90.00
_cell.angle_gamma   90.00
#
_symmetry.space_group_name_H-M   'P 1'
#
loop_
_entity.id
_entity.type
_entity.pdbx_description
1 polymer ?
#
loop_
_entity_poly.entity_id
_entity_poly.type
_entity_poly.pdbx_seq_one_letter_code
_entity_poly.pdbx_strand_id
1 'polypeptide(L)'
;GTPIYLYPNTNTAIRQADLVFPVNGDSMEPEYHDGDLVLVEKYPGCPELQYGEVGAFMIGNSTYIKIYEEDGLESFNDKYDTMTFTEYDNVTLIGRVLGILEPASVASKRDAERYETMHQDDEE
;
A
#
# COMPACT_ATOMS: atom_id res chain seq x y z
N GLY A 1 11.20 3.72 -7.18
CA GLY A 1 10.34 3.07 -8.16
C GLY A 1 9.78 4.03 -9.20
N THR A 2 9.02 3.49 -10.12
CA THR A 2 8.38 4.31 -11.16
C THR A 2 7.22 5.10 -10.57
N PRO A 3 7.15 6.41 -10.82
CA PRO A 3 6.03 7.21 -10.34
C PRO A 3 4.70 6.76 -10.94
N ILE A 4 3.66 6.80 -10.13
CA ILE A 4 2.28 6.58 -10.57
C ILE A 4 1.54 7.92 -10.45
N TYR A 5 0.88 8.33 -11.52
CA TYR A 5 0.12 9.57 -11.56
C TYR A 5 -1.35 9.25 -11.27
N LEU A 6 -1.93 9.95 -10.30
CA LEU A 6 -3.31 9.75 -9.89
C LEU A 6 -4.13 10.99 -10.24
N TYR A 7 -5.37 10.77 -10.67
CA TYR A 7 -6.28 11.88 -10.87
C TYR A 7 -6.58 12.53 -9.53
N PRO A 8 -6.59 13.87 -9.45
CA PRO A 8 -7.03 14.55 -8.25
C PRO A 8 -8.52 14.26 -8.04
N ASN A 9 -8.82 13.59 -6.96
CA ASN A 9 -10.20 13.27 -6.62
C ASN A 9 -10.43 13.47 -5.13
N THR A 10 -11.64 13.20 -4.69
CA THR A 10 -12.04 13.39 -3.31
C THR A 10 -11.77 12.20 -2.43
N ASN A 11 -11.19 11.13 -2.95
CA ASN A 11 -10.90 9.93 -2.16
C ASN A 11 -9.81 10.23 -1.13
N THR A 12 -10.17 10.13 0.15
CA THR A 12 -9.26 10.41 1.25
C THR A 12 -8.05 9.49 1.25
N ALA A 13 -8.24 8.21 0.91
CA ALA A 13 -7.14 7.25 0.87
C ALA A 13 -6.08 7.65 -0.16
N ILE A 14 -6.49 8.11 -1.34
CA ILE A 14 -5.55 8.59 -2.35
C ILE A 14 -4.75 9.78 -1.84
N ARG A 15 -5.42 10.72 -1.15
CA ARG A 15 -4.73 11.91 -0.62
C ARG A 15 -3.79 11.59 0.52
N GLN A 16 -4.05 10.54 1.30
CA GLN A 16 -3.20 10.13 2.41
C GLN A 16 -2.07 9.20 1.99
N ALA A 17 -2.17 8.60 0.81
CA ALA A 17 -1.17 7.63 0.37
C ALA A 17 0.14 8.30 -0.03
N ASP A 18 1.22 7.67 0.38
CA ASP A 18 2.58 8.07 0.00
C ASP A 18 3.18 7.11 -1.02
N LEU A 19 2.76 5.85 -0.98
CA LEU A 19 3.33 4.77 -1.74
C LEU A 19 2.23 3.87 -2.30
N VAL A 20 2.56 3.14 -3.36
CA VAL A 20 1.70 2.11 -3.96
C VAL A 20 2.52 0.84 -4.09
N PHE A 21 1.96 -0.28 -3.64
CA PHE A 21 2.61 -1.59 -3.77
C PHE A 21 1.69 -2.59 -4.44
N PRO A 22 2.23 -3.50 -5.27
CA PRO A 22 1.45 -4.59 -5.82
C PRO A 22 1.28 -5.71 -4.79
N VAL A 23 0.12 -6.34 -4.83
CA VAL A 23 -0.12 -7.60 -4.11
C VAL A 23 0.41 -8.73 -4.99
N ASN A 24 1.25 -9.58 -4.42
CA ASN A 24 1.83 -10.72 -5.12
C ASN A 24 1.28 -12.01 -4.53
N GLY A 25 0.70 -12.85 -5.39
CA GLY A 25 0.17 -14.14 -4.99
C GLY A 25 -1.23 -14.04 -4.39
N ASP A 26 -1.68 -15.12 -3.78
CA ASP A 26 -3.05 -15.30 -3.33
C ASP A 26 -3.23 -15.34 -1.81
N SER A 27 -2.19 -15.02 -1.05
CA SER A 27 -2.24 -15.13 0.42
C SER A 27 -3.24 -14.16 1.06
N MET A 28 -3.59 -13.09 0.38
CA MET A 28 -4.50 -12.08 0.91
C MET A 28 -5.91 -12.17 0.32
N GLU A 29 -6.21 -13.22 -0.44
CA GLU A 29 -7.57 -13.48 -0.89
C GLU A 29 -8.45 -13.93 0.27
N PRO A 30 -9.74 -13.58 0.25
CA PRO A 30 -10.47 -12.91 -0.84
C PRO A 30 -10.42 -11.37 -0.82
N GLU A 31 -9.76 -10.77 0.16
CA GLU A 31 -9.78 -9.30 0.31
C GLU A 31 -8.93 -8.59 -0.73
N TYR A 32 -7.79 -9.17 -1.09
CA TYR A 32 -6.90 -8.64 -2.13
C TYR A 32 -6.50 -9.78 -3.06
N HIS A 33 -6.37 -9.47 -4.35
CA HIS A 33 -5.99 -10.44 -5.38
C HIS A 33 -4.62 -10.11 -5.95
N ASP A 34 -3.96 -11.13 -6.51
CA ASP A 34 -2.70 -10.95 -7.19
C ASP A 34 -2.79 -9.83 -8.24
N GLY A 35 -1.84 -8.91 -8.22
CA GLY A 35 -1.82 -7.78 -9.14
C GLY A 35 -2.59 -6.56 -8.67
N ASP A 36 -3.39 -6.66 -7.62
CA ASP A 36 -4.03 -5.48 -7.04
C ASP A 36 -2.94 -4.51 -6.57
N LEU A 37 -3.19 -3.22 -6.76
CA LEU A 37 -2.33 -2.17 -6.23
C LEU A 37 -2.94 -1.64 -4.95
N VAL A 38 -2.15 -1.58 -3.88
CA VAL A 38 -2.60 -1.05 -2.59
C VAL A 38 -1.95 0.29 -2.30
N LEU A 39 -2.76 1.18 -1.73
CA LEU A 39 -2.34 2.50 -1.28
C LEU A 39 -1.76 2.36 0.12
N VAL A 40 -0.60 2.96 0.37
CA VAL A 40 0.10 2.85 1.64
C VAL A 40 0.46 4.23 2.18
N GLU A 41 0.09 4.47 3.43
CA GLU A 41 0.54 5.64 4.18
C GLU A 41 1.83 5.27 4.92
N LYS A 42 2.88 6.00 4.65
CA LYS A 42 4.24 5.66 5.09
C LYS A 42 4.43 5.82 6.60
N TYR A 43 5.14 4.85 7.19
CA TYR A 43 5.60 4.94 8.57
C TYR A 43 7.08 5.40 8.60
N PRO A 44 7.48 6.27 9.53
CA PRO A 44 6.64 7.03 10.46
C PRO A 44 5.89 8.16 9.74
N GLY A 45 4.75 8.53 10.25
CA GLY A 45 3.86 9.52 9.64
C GLY A 45 2.43 9.05 9.72
N CYS A 46 2.20 7.76 9.45
CA CYS A 46 0.92 7.15 9.75
C CYS A 46 0.84 6.80 11.24
N PRO A 47 -0.35 6.61 11.80
CA PRO A 47 -0.50 6.07 13.15
C PRO A 47 0.12 4.67 13.25
N GLU A 48 0.52 4.27 14.45
CA GLU A 48 0.98 2.92 14.69
C GLU A 48 -0.12 1.91 14.33
N LEU A 49 0.29 0.78 13.73
CA LEU A 49 -0.64 -0.27 13.40
C LEU A 49 -1.24 -0.88 14.65
N GLN A 50 -2.55 -1.06 14.59
CA GLN A 50 -3.29 -1.81 15.60
C GLN A 50 -3.47 -3.25 15.11
N TYR A 51 -3.62 -4.19 16.04
CA TYR A 51 -3.90 -5.58 15.67
C TYR A 51 -5.16 -5.65 14.78
N GLY A 52 -5.08 -6.43 13.72
CA GLY A 52 -6.14 -6.55 12.73
C GLY A 52 -6.00 -5.62 11.55
N GLU A 53 -5.12 -4.63 11.60
CA GLU A 53 -4.88 -3.74 10.47
C GLU A 53 -3.92 -4.36 9.46
N VAL A 54 -4.11 -4.00 8.20
CA VAL A 54 -3.24 -4.47 7.11
C VAL A 54 -2.08 -3.50 6.94
N GLY A 55 -0.89 -4.04 6.85
CA GLY A 55 0.33 -3.27 6.63
C GLY A 55 1.16 -3.79 5.47
N ALA A 56 2.06 -2.93 5.01
CA ALA A 56 3.13 -3.31 4.11
C ALA A 56 4.41 -3.46 4.92
N PHE A 57 5.06 -4.60 4.77
CA PHE A 57 6.26 -4.96 5.55
C PHE A 57 7.39 -5.34 4.61
N MET A 58 8.60 -4.94 4.96
CA MET A 58 9.80 -5.46 4.31
C MET A 58 10.41 -6.53 5.19
N ILE A 59 10.59 -7.72 4.63
CA ILE A 59 11.21 -8.87 5.30
C ILE A 59 12.38 -9.29 4.43
N GLY A 60 13.58 -9.07 4.93
CA GLY A 60 14.77 -9.20 4.09
C GLY A 60 14.70 -8.20 2.94
N ASN A 61 14.73 -8.70 1.72
CA ASN A 61 14.68 -7.87 0.50
C ASN A 61 13.31 -7.87 -0.20
N SER A 62 12.29 -8.44 0.45
CA SER A 62 10.96 -8.61 -0.15
C SER A 62 9.91 -7.83 0.61
N THR A 63 8.91 -7.33 -0.12
CA THR A 63 7.78 -6.61 0.44
C THR A 63 6.58 -7.55 0.55
N TYR A 64 5.90 -7.50 1.68
CA TYR A 64 4.72 -8.32 1.98
C TYR A 64 3.57 -7.43 2.43
N ILE A 65 2.37 -7.77 1.95
CA ILE A 65 1.13 -7.18 2.44
C ILE A 65 0.49 -8.23 3.35
N LYS A 66 0.33 -7.90 4.62
CA LYS A 66 -0.15 -8.86 5.63
C LYS A 66 -0.98 -8.15 6.70
N ILE A 67 -1.72 -8.93 7.47
CA ILE A 67 -2.45 -8.44 8.63
C ILE A 67 -1.50 -8.44 9.82
N TYR A 68 -1.44 -7.30 10.51
CA TYR A 68 -0.65 -7.18 11.73
C TYR A 68 -1.42 -7.78 12.90
N GLU A 69 -0.85 -8.79 13.56
CA GLU A 69 -1.48 -9.46 14.70
C GLU A 69 -0.47 -9.67 15.81
N GLU A 70 -0.97 -9.98 17.02
CA GLU A 70 -0.11 -10.21 18.19
C GLU A 70 0.87 -11.37 17.97
N ASP A 71 0.41 -12.43 17.31
CA ASP A 71 1.20 -13.64 17.08
C ASP A 71 2.15 -13.54 15.88
N GLY A 72 2.03 -12.50 15.08
CA GLY A 72 2.84 -12.33 13.88
C GLY A 72 2.08 -11.68 12.75
N LEU A 73 2.45 -12.02 11.52
CA LEU A 73 1.80 -11.48 10.32
C LEU A 73 0.91 -12.56 9.71
N GLU A 74 -0.37 -12.24 9.57
CA GLU A 74 -1.37 -13.18 9.11
C GLU A 74 -1.83 -12.87 7.68
N SER A 75 -2.32 -13.93 7.03
CA SER A 75 -2.93 -13.87 5.71
C SER A 75 -4.44 -14.01 5.83
N PHE A 76 -5.20 -13.34 4.94
CA PHE A 76 -6.65 -13.58 4.88
C PHE A 76 -6.98 -14.99 4.37
N ASN A 77 -6.12 -15.54 3.52
CA ASN A 77 -6.30 -16.89 2.99
C ASN A 77 -5.84 -17.94 4.00
N ASP A 78 -6.79 -18.75 4.47
CA ASP A 78 -6.57 -19.72 5.55
C ASP A 78 -5.54 -20.80 5.23
N LYS A 79 -5.21 -21.02 3.96
CA LYS A 79 -4.22 -22.03 3.61
C LYS A 79 -2.79 -21.61 3.92
N TYR A 80 -2.58 -20.32 4.29
CA TYR A 80 -1.27 -19.80 4.67
C TYR A 80 -1.16 -19.70 6.18
N ASP A 81 -0.04 -20.19 6.72
CA ASP A 81 0.22 -20.11 8.15
C ASP A 81 0.65 -18.70 8.56
N THR A 82 0.43 -18.37 9.83
CA THR A 82 0.93 -17.13 10.42
C THR A 82 2.45 -17.08 10.33
N MET A 83 2.97 -15.97 9.84
CA MET A 83 4.42 -15.74 9.81
C MET A 83 4.86 -15.24 11.17
N THR A 84 5.75 -15.98 11.81
CA THR A 84 6.31 -15.61 13.12
C THR A 84 7.77 -15.24 12.98
N PHE A 85 8.24 -14.36 13.86
CA PHE A 85 9.58 -13.79 13.76
C PHE A 85 10.29 -13.81 15.11
N THR A 86 11.62 -13.88 15.05
CA THR A 86 12.48 -13.72 16.21
C THR A 86 13.15 -12.35 16.14
N GLU A 87 13.87 -11.98 17.21
CA GLU A 87 14.64 -10.74 17.25
C GLU A 87 15.75 -10.67 16.19
N TYR A 88 16.13 -11.81 15.61
CA TYR A 88 17.16 -11.88 14.58
C TYR A 88 16.60 -11.70 13.16
N ASP A 89 15.29 -11.74 13.02
CA ASP A 89 14.65 -11.52 11.73
C ASP A 89 14.59 -10.03 11.42
N ASN A 90 14.90 -9.68 10.19
CA ASN A 90 14.87 -8.29 9.74
C ASN A 90 13.50 -7.95 9.16
N VAL A 91 12.60 -7.52 10.02
CA VAL A 91 11.23 -7.12 9.65
C VAL A 91 11.08 -5.62 9.88
N THR A 92 10.68 -4.89 8.84
CA THR A 92 10.48 -3.45 8.92
C THR A 92 9.06 -3.09 8.45
N LEU A 93 8.37 -2.29 9.23
CA LEU A 93 7.09 -1.72 8.82
C LEU A 93 7.33 -0.60 7.80
N ILE A 94 6.78 -0.77 6.60
CA ILE A 94 6.81 0.26 5.56
C ILE A 94 5.69 1.27 5.80
N GLY A 95 4.47 0.79 6.07
CA GLY A 95 3.34 1.64 6.33
C GLY A 95 2.02 0.91 6.44
N ARG A 96 0.96 1.69 6.64
CA ARG A 96 -0.40 1.19 6.77
C ARG A 96 -1.07 1.12 5.41
N VAL A 97 -1.72 0.00 5.11
CA VAL A 97 -2.51 -0.14 3.89
C VAL A 97 -3.85 0.57 4.07
N LEU A 98 -4.15 1.48 3.15
CA LEU A 98 -5.37 2.29 3.19
C LEU A 98 -6.50 1.69 2.35
N GLY A 99 -6.15 0.89 1.35
CA GLY A 99 -7.12 0.27 0.46
C GLY A 99 -6.53 -0.03 -0.91
N ILE A 100 -7.38 -0.49 -1.80
CA ILE A 100 -7.00 -0.81 -3.18
C ILE A 100 -7.06 0.45 -4.02
N LEU A 101 -6.06 0.64 -4.87
CA LEU A 101 -6.06 1.68 -5.88
C LEU A 101 -6.87 1.20 -7.07
N GLU A 102 -7.99 1.86 -7.33
CA GLU A 102 -8.83 1.53 -8.48
C GLU A 102 -8.13 1.96 -9.79
N PRO A 103 -8.13 1.10 -10.83
CA PRO A 103 -7.47 1.45 -12.09
C PRO A 103 -7.94 2.76 -12.71
N ALA A 104 -9.21 3.10 -12.55
CA ALA A 104 -9.78 4.34 -13.07
C ALA A 104 -9.17 5.60 -12.43
N SER A 105 -8.52 5.47 -11.27
CA SER A 105 -7.87 6.59 -10.60
C SER A 105 -6.45 6.86 -11.10
N VAL A 106 -5.88 5.95 -11.90
CA VAL A 106 -4.52 6.10 -12.43
C VAL A 106 -4.55 6.92 -13.72
N ALA A 107 -3.81 8.02 -13.74
CA ALA A 107 -3.70 8.87 -14.91
C ALA A 107 -2.55 8.43 -15.79
N SER A 108 -2.68 8.59 -17.10
CA SER A 108 -1.55 8.45 -18.01
C SER A 108 -0.56 9.60 -17.76
N LYS A 109 0.70 9.39 -18.12
CA LYS A 109 1.70 10.45 -18.05
C LYS A 109 1.27 11.69 -18.82
N ARG A 110 0.66 11.47 -19.98
CA ARG A 110 0.16 12.55 -20.84
C ARG A 110 -0.93 13.37 -20.16
N ASP A 111 -1.87 12.71 -19.49
CA ASP A 111 -2.94 13.39 -18.79
C ASP A 111 -2.41 14.16 -17.58
N ALA A 112 -1.45 13.59 -16.86
CA ALA A 112 -0.81 14.24 -15.71
C ALA A 112 -0.07 15.52 -16.16
N GLU A 113 0.68 15.46 -17.25
CA GLU A 113 1.38 16.61 -17.79
C GLU A 113 0.41 17.70 -18.24
N ARG A 114 -0.70 17.30 -18.85
CA ARG A 114 -1.75 18.23 -19.29
C ARG A 114 -2.38 18.94 -18.09
N TYR A 115 -2.65 18.22 -17.02
CA TYR A 115 -3.19 18.79 -15.79
C TYR A 115 -2.24 19.82 -15.19
N GLU A 116 -0.96 19.50 -15.07
CA GLU A 116 0.06 20.41 -14.54
C GLU A 116 0.12 21.70 -15.36
N THR A 117 0.10 21.60 -16.68
CA THR A 117 0.11 22.75 -17.57
C THR A 117 -1.10 23.65 -17.34
N MET A 118 -2.28 23.07 -17.18
CA MET A 118 -3.53 23.81 -16.97
C MET A 118 -3.58 24.52 -15.62
N HIS A 119 -2.88 24.00 -14.61
CA HIS A 119 -2.91 24.51 -13.23
C HIS A 119 -1.61 25.20 -12.80
N GLN A 120 -0.71 25.43 -13.74
CA GLN A 120 0.61 26.00 -13.45
C GLN A 120 0.54 27.36 -12.77
N ASP A 121 -0.44 28.18 -13.11
CA ASP A 121 -0.62 29.53 -12.56
C ASP A 121 -1.31 29.53 -11.19
N ASP A 122 -1.92 28.41 -10.79
CA ASP A 122 -2.64 28.29 -9.53
C ASP A 122 -1.70 28.12 -8.33
N GLU A 123 -0.43 27.86 -8.57
CA GLU A 123 0.58 27.62 -7.53
C GLU A 123 1.26 28.91 -7.05
N GLU A 124 0.93 30.02 -7.65
CA GLU A 124 1.43 31.33 -7.22
C GLU A 124 0.55 31.87 -6.07
#